data_520e67b5b91909f94323c0c8f0c3c871
#
_entry.id   520e67b5b91909f94323c0c8f0c3c871
#
_cell.length_a   1.000
_cell.length_b   1.000
_cell.length_c   1.000
_cell.angle_alpha   90.00
_cell.angle_beta   90.00
_cell.angle_gamma   90.00
#
_symmetry.space_group_name_H-M   'P 1'
#
loop_
_entity.id
_entity.type
_entity.pdbx_description
1 polymer ?
#
loop_
_entity_poly.entity_id
_entity_poly.type
_entity_poly.pdbx_seq_one_letter_code
_entity_poly.pdbx_strand_id
1 'polypeptide(L)'
;MKSAFTVVALVMMALTGIAQKYIPTTTTLNGKVMFGYQGWHATPNDGSGNNVWRHYFGGNSPDAKNADFDVWPDMREYPDDVTEATNMHYPDGKPAKLYSAYKYGAVDLHFKWMMEHELDGVFEQRFISDIRSRGGRRHFNQVVRNVQKASEKYQRVYCIMYDISGAGPNWKKDLIKDWMFLVDSLHVTTGKSYLHHNGKPLLAIWGLGFDHTTPFASVAQADSLLDWFHKNAPAKYQATIMGGINDTWTTNVNEWRTIYNKMDIISPWAVGRFGDTRGADRFRDRSVIPDKAYCDAHNIAYMPVIFPGFSWYNLRHGKSPFNQIPRNGGSFYWHQSYNVINAGVKMIYIAMFDEIDEGTAMYKAASTAAERPAGEKFLSLDEDGVVLPSDWYLQLAQATSNILRGKEKNSLNLPDNLKK
;
A
#
# COMPACT_ATOMS: atom_id res chain seq x y z
N MET A 1 -76.85 -21.01 14.02
CA MET A 1 -75.59 -21.25 13.28
C MET A 1 -74.83 -19.92 13.22
N LYS A 2 -73.83 -19.75 14.05
CA LYS A 2 -72.96 -18.55 14.08
C LYS A 2 -71.60 -19.00 13.63
N SER A 3 -71.13 -18.54 12.44
CA SER A 3 -69.85 -18.82 11.90
C SER A 3 -68.84 -17.85 12.53
N ALA A 4 -67.83 -18.40 13.20
CA ALA A 4 -66.68 -17.64 13.69
C ALA A 4 -65.57 -17.58 12.60
N PHE A 5 -65.26 -16.40 12.12
CA PHE A 5 -64.07 -16.17 11.26
C PHE A 5 -62.87 -15.98 12.13
N THR A 6 -61.91 -16.91 12.07
CA THR A 6 -60.60 -16.78 12.70
C THR A 6 -59.67 -16.05 11.74
N VAL A 7 -59.29 -14.82 12.08
CA VAL A 7 -58.27 -14.06 11.35
C VAL A 7 -56.88 -14.48 11.87
N VAL A 8 -56.12 -15.19 11.02
CA VAL A 8 -54.70 -15.49 11.29
C VAL A 8 -53.87 -14.30 10.84
N ALA A 9 -53.35 -13.54 11.79
CA ALA A 9 -52.38 -12.48 11.50
C ALA A 9 -51.00 -13.10 11.31
N LEU A 10 -50.49 -13.09 10.07
CA LEU A 10 -49.10 -13.43 9.76
C LEU A 10 -48.19 -12.25 10.17
N VAL A 11 -47.45 -12.38 11.26
CA VAL A 11 -46.41 -11.46 11.63
C VAL A 11 -45.16 -11.80 10.80
N MET A 12 -44.89 -11.04 9.74
CA MET A 12 -43.62 -11.07 9.05
C MET A 12 -42.58 -10.40 9.96
N MET A 13 -41.77 -11.19 10.65
CA MET A 13 -40.54 -10.71 11.25
C MET A 13 -39.53 -10.37 10.12
N ALA A 14 -39.39 -9.11 9.79
CA ALA A 14 -38.26 -8.62 9.00
C ALA A 14 -36.99 -8.87 9.82
N LEU A 15 -36.28 -9.95 9.56
CA LEU A 15 -34.93 -10.14 10.00
C LEU A 15 -34.05 -9.10 9.26
N THR A 16 -33.85 -7.94 9.87
CA THR A 16 -32.79 -7.03 9.51
C THR A 16 -31.46 -7.75 9.85
N GLY A 17 -30.93 -8.52 8.90
CA GLY A 17 -29.62 -9.08 9.01
C GLY A 17 -28.64 -7.94 9.20
N ILE A 18 -28.10 -7.78 10.40
CA ILE A 18 -26.93 -6.93 10.61
C ILE A 18 -25.83 -7.55 9.74
N ALA A 19 -25.48 -6.90 8.63
CA ALA A 19 -24.40 -7.36 7.77
C ALA A 19 -23.15 -7.49 8.65
N GLN A 20 -22.66 -8.72 8.78
CA GLN A 20 -21.50 -9.00 9.62
C GLN A 20 -20.31 -8.24 9.02
N LYS A 21 -19.72 -7.33 9.79
CA LYS A 21 -18.59 -6.53 9.38
C LYS A 21 -17.42 -7.43 8.96
N TYR A 22 -16.86 -7.19 7.77
CA TYR A 22 -15.73 -7.97 7.29
C TYR A 22 -14.50 -7.78 8.19
N ILE A 23 -13.92 -8.89 8.64
CA ILE A 23 -12.67 -8.95 9.39
C ILE A 23 -11.71 -9.89 8.63
N PRO A 24 -10.56 -9.39 8.15
CA PRO A 24 -9.58 -10.23 7.47
C PRO A 24 -8.95 -11.24 8.44
N THR A 25 -8.75 -12.47 7.99
CA THR A 25 -7.99 -13.46 8.75
C THR A 25 -6.50 -13.09 8.78
N THR A 26 -5.80 -13.43 9.85
CA THR A 26 -4.36 -13.19 10.00
C THR A 26 -3.48 -14.38 9.63
N THR A 27 -4.09 -15.49 9.18
CA THR A 27 -3.39 -16.77 8.97
C THR A 27 -2.96 -17.03 7.54
N THR A 28 -3.44 -16.22 6.58
CA THR A 28 -3.11 -16.38 5.17
C THR A 28 -3.22 -15.05 4.41
N LEU A 29 -2.39 -14.90 3.38
CA LEU A 29 -2.46 -13.81 2.40
C LEU A 29 -3.49 -14.09 1.29
N ASN A 30 -3.90 -15.35 1.12
CA ASN A 30 -4.91 -15.70 0.10
C ASN A 30 -6.23 -14.97 0.33
N GLY A 31 -6.83 -14.48 -0.76
CA GLY A 31 -8.05 -13.70 -0.76
C GLY A 31 -7.90 -12.25 -0.30
N LYS A 32 -6.67 -11.75 -0.16
CA LYS A 32 -6.40 -10.39 0.31
C LYS A 32 -5.91 -9.45 -0.80
N VAL A 33 -6.37 -8.21 -0.67
CA VAL A 33 -5.86 -7.05 -1.38
C VAL A 33 -5.16 -6.17 -0.35
N MET A 34 -3.83 -6.12 -0.43
CA MET A 34 -2.98 -5.44 0.53
C MET A 34 -2.32 -4.23 -0.11
N PHE A 35 -2.10 -3.19 0.67
CA PHE A 35 -1.43 -1.97 0.20
C PHE A 35 0.00 -1.89 0.72
N GLY A 36 0.91 -1.32 -0.08
CA GLY A 36 2.11 -0.74 0.48
C GLY A 36 1.76 0.49 1.31
N TYR A 37 2.35 0.62 2.48
CA TYR A 37 2.15 1.74 3.39
C TYR A 37 3.50 2.35 3.74
N GLN A 38 3.76 3.56 3.27
CA GLN A 38 5.06 4.20 3.45
C GLN A 38 5.26 4.70 4.88
N GLY A 39 4.24 5.37 5.45
CA GLY A 39 4.31 5.90 6.80
C GLY A 39 5.45 6.92 7.01
N TRP A 40 6.07 7.41 5.96
CA TRP A 40 7.29 8.23 6.02
C TRP A 40 7.05 9.72 6.16
N HIS A 41 5.81 10.19 5.90
CA HIS A 41 5.48 11.61 5.98
C HIS A 41 5.61 12.15 7.40
N ALA A 42 6.35 13.26 7.54
CA ALA A 42 6.57 13.90 8.83
C ALA A 42 6.59 15.43 8.70
N THR A 43 6.20 16.10 9.79
CA THR A 43 6.24 17.55 9.93
C THR A 43 7.21 17.96 11.03
N PRO A 44 7.76 19.20 11.00
CA PRO A 44 8.81 19.63 11.96
C PRO A 44 8.40 19.50 13.43
N ASN A 45 7.15 19.84 13.78
CA ASN A 45 6.67 19.89 15.16
C ASN A 45 5.88 18.62 15.57
N ASP A 46 6.13 17.49 14.94
CA ASP A 46 5.43 16.24 15.20
C ASP A 46 5.82 15.56 16.53
N GLY A 47 6.82 16.05 17.22
CA GLY A 47 7.34 15.50 18.48
C GLY A 47 8.44 14.45 18.28
N SER A 48 8.81 14.12 17.03
CA SER A 48 9.93 13.23 16.77
C SER A 48 11.29 13.85 17.11
N GLY A 49 11.36 15.18 17.15
CA GLY A 49 12.60 15.93 17.30
C GLY A 49 13.52 15.86 16.07
N ASN A 50 12.99 15.48 14.91
CA ASN A 50 13.71 15.52 13.64
C ASN A 50 13.63 16.90 12.99
N ASN A 51 12.56 17.68 13.27
CA ASN A 51 12.32 19.04 12.79
C ASN A 51 12.44 19.18 11.26
N VAL A 52 11.84 18.25 10.51
CA VAL A 52 11.88 18.21 9.05
C VAL A 52 10.51 17.96 8.44
N TRP A 53 10.29 18.50 7.26
CA TRP A 53 9.20 18.16 6.37
C TRP A 53 9.62 16.94 5.53
N ARG A 54 9.44 15.74 6.06
CA ARG A 54 9.90 14.53 5.39
C ARG A 54 8.92 14.10 4.31
N HIS A 55 9.42 13.85 3.10
CA HIS A 55 8.64 13.46 1.91
C HIS A 55 7.53 14.45 1.53
N TYR A 56 7.68 15.70 1.95
CA TYR A 56 6.80 16.80 1.54
C TYR A 56 7.58 17.89 0.81
N PHE A 57 8.72 18.33 1.38
CA PHE A 57 9.47 19.46 0.83
C PHE A 57 10.97 19.22 0.90
N GLY A 58 11.65 19.57 -0.18
CA GLY A 58 13.11 19.69 -0.23
C GLY A 58 13.57 20.87 0.63
N GLY A 59 14.14 20.58 1.81
CA GLY A 59 14.56 21.58 2.78
C GLY A 59 13.50 21.93 3.82
N ASN A 60 13.63 23.10 4.47
CA ASN A 60 12.82 23.47 5.64
C ASN A 60 11.66 24.43 5.34
N SER A 61 11.52 24.89 4.10
CA SER A 61 10.48 25.85 3.73
C SER A 61 9.32 25.13 3.01
N PRO A 62 8.12 25.09 3.62
CA PRO A 62 6.97 24.39 3.07
C PRO A 62 6.23 25.21 1.99
N ASP A 63 6.98 25.62 0.96
CA ASP A 63 6.47 26.35 -0.19
C ASP A 63 6.32 25.39 -1.39
N ALA A 64 5.38 25.63 -2.28
CA ALA A 64 5.12 24.81 -3.45
C ALA A 64 6.35 24.55 -4.33
N LYS A 65 7.24 25.55 -4.48
CA LYS A 65 8.48 25.40 -5.25
C LYS A 65 9.46 24.37 -4.70
N ASN A 66 9.30 24.00 -3.43
CA ASN A 66 10.12 23.01 -2.73
C ASN A 66 9.38 21.68 -2.55
N ALA A 67 8.16 21.57 -3.08
CA ALA A 67 7.35 20.36 -2.94
C ALA A 67 8.01 19.18 -3.69
N ASP A 68 8.06 18.03 -3.02
CA ASP A 68 8.55 16.76 -3.54
C ASP A 68 7.39 15.75 -3.76
N PHE A 69 6.14 16.21 -3.80
CA PHE A 69 4.98 15.36 -3.98
C PHE A 69 3.95 15.99 -4.92
N ASP A 70 3.15 15.18 -5.59
CA ASP A 70 2.19 15.64 -6.58
C ASP A 70 0.73 15.56 -6.13
N VAL A 71 0.31 14.49 -5.44
CA VAL A 71 -1.10 14.33 -5.02
C VAL A 71 -1.36 15.04 -3.70
N TRP A 72 -2.36 15.95 -3.68
CA TRP A 72 -2.75 16.61 -2.44
C TRP A 72 -3.69 15.70 -1.62
N PRO A 73 -3.37 15.37 -0.34
CA PRO A 73 -4.23 14.58 0.52
C PRO A 73 -5.50 15.34 0.90
N ASP A 74 -6.61 14.64 1.12
CA ASP A 74 -7.81 15.23 1.73
C ASP A 74 -7.59 15.43 3.22
N MET A 75 -7.38 16.66 3.63
CA MET A 75 -7.03 17.01 5.02
C MET A 75 -8.24 17.22 5.95
N ARG A 76 -9.48 17.11 5.46
CA ARG A 76 -10.70 17.50 6.20
C ARG A 76 -10.99 16.64 7.43
N GLU A 77 -10.60 15.36 7.41
CA GLU A 77 -10.84 14.44 8.53
C GLU A 77 -9.65 14.31 9.49
N TYR A 78 -8.48 14.87 9.14
CA TYR A 78 -7.32 14.79 10.02
C TYR A 78 -7.50 15.64 11.27
N PRO A 79 -7.24 15.10 12.48
CA PRO A 79 -7.22 15.89 13.70
C PRO A 79 -6.19 17.02 13.64
N ASP A 80 -6.50 18.17 14.23
CA ASP A 80 -5.60 19.33 14.20
C ASP A 80 -4.23 19.06 14.84
N ASP A 81 -4.18 18.23 15.88
CA ASP A 81 -2.95 17.90 16.62
C ASP A 81 -1.97 17.02 15.83
N VAL A 82 -2.41 16.45 14.70
CA VAL A 82 -1.53 15.64 13.83
C VAL A 82 -1.10 16.39 12.57
N THR A 83 -1.55 17.63 12.39
CA THR A 83 -1.30 18.43 11.19
C THR A 83 -0.43 19.65 11.50
N GLU A 84 0.25 20.16 10.47
CA GLU A 84 1.04 21.38 10.52
C GLU A 84 0.78 22.25 9.28
N ALA A 85 0.69 23.58 9.47
CA ALA A 85 0.43 24.51 8.39
C ALA A 85 1.67 24.69 7.51
N THR A 86 1.44 24.74 6.19
CA THR A 86 2.43 25.14 5.20
C THR A 86 2.39 26.66 4.96
N ASN A 87 3.26 27.18 4.09
CA ASN A 87 3.19 28.57 3.62
C ASN A 87 2.12 28.78 2.52
N MET A 88 1.47 27.70 2.08
CA MET A 88 0.44 27.74 1.04
C MET A 88 -0.96 27.90 1.63
N HIS A 89 -1.90 28.35 0.81
CA HIS A 89 -3.28 28.56 1.21
C HIS A 89 -4.26 27.90 0.25
N TYR A 90 -5.36 27.42 0.79
CA TYR A 90 -6.52 26.99 -0.01
C TYR A 90 -7.18 28.17 -0.69
N PRO A 91 -8.04 27.96 -1.73
CA PRO A 91 -8.77 29.03 -2.39
C PRO A 91 -9.65 29.89 -1.45
N ASP A 92 -10.07 29.36 -0.30
CA ASP A 92 -10.83 30.08 0.72
C ASP A 92 -9.94 30.93 1.66
N GLY A 93 -8.64 30.97 1.40
CA GLY A 93 -7.66 31.75 2.17
C GLY A 93 -7.15 31.07 3.45
N LYS A 94 -7.64 29.89 3.81
CA LYS A 94 -7.14 29.15 4.97
C LYS A 94 -5.76 28.55 4.69
N PRO A 95 -4.88 28.46 5.72
CA PRO A 95 -3.60 27.76 5.57
C PRO A 95 -3.79 26.31 5.16
N ALA A 96 -3.06 25.87 4.12
CA ALA A 96 -3.02 24.48 3.75
C ALA A 96 -2.15 23.70 4.75
N LYS A 97 -2.65 22.55 5.21
CA LYS A 97 -2.00 21.73 6.24
C LYS A 97 -1.60 20.39 5.67
N LEU A 98 -0.58 19.75 6.30
CA LEU A 98 -0.16 18.39 6.03
C LEU A 98 0.02 17.63 7.35
N TYR A 99 -0.06 16.29 7.31
CA TYR A 99 -0.05 15.44 8.50
C TYR A 99 1.33 14.82 8.77
N SER A 100 1.54 14.30 9.98
CA SER A 100 2.67 13.43 10.30
C SER A 100 2.22 12.02 10.71
N ALA A 101 2.76 10.99 10.05
CA ALA A 101 2.55 9.58 10.41
C ALA A 101 3.23 9.21 11.74
N TYR A 102 4.18 10.02 12.23
CA TYR A 102 4.73 9.87 13.58
C TYR A 102 3.66 10.05 14.67
N LYS A 103 2.64 10.86 14.39
CA LYS A 103 1.48 11.07 15.26
C LYS A 103 0.46 9.95 15.08
N TYR A 104 0.04 9.32 16.16
CA TYR A 104 -0.90 8.19 16.12
C TYR A 104 -2.22 8.52 15.41
N GLY A 105 -2.78 9.71 15.62
CA GLY A 105 -4.07 10.09 15.03
C GLY A 105 -4.12 10.06 13.50
N ALA A 106 -3.00 10.28 12.81
CA ALA A 106 -2.93 10.14 11.35
C ALA A 106 -3.05 8.68 10.92
N VAL A 107 -2.29 7.78 11.54
CA VAL A 107 -2.34 6.34 11.26
C VAL A 107 -3.66 5.72 11.70
N ASP A 108 -4.21 6.17 12.84
CA ASP A 108 -5.54 5.78 13.32
C ASP A 108 -6.63 6.08 12.28
N LEU A 109 -6.58 7.28 11.68
CA LEU A 109 -7.52 7.68 10.63
C LEU A 109 -7.37 6.81 9.37
N HIS A 110 -6.16 6.52 8.93
CA HIS A 110 -5.90 5.65 7.78
C HIS A 110 -6.50 4.24 7.97
N PHE A 111 -6.30 3.65 9.14
CA PHE A 111 -6.86 2.33 9.44
C PHE A 111 -8.39 2.36 9.66
N LYS A 112 -8.94 3.50 10.15
CA LYS A 112 -10.38 3.72 10.17
C LYS A 112 -10.96 3.68 8.74
N TRP A 113 -10.36 4.39 7.79
CA TRP A 113 -10.77 4.34 6.38
C TRP A 113 -10.66 2.94 5.79
N MET A 114 -9.60 2.20 6.10
CA MET A 114 -9.48 0.80 5.67
C MET A 114 -10.62 -0.06 6.22
N MET A 115 -11.01 0.14 7.47
CA MET A 115 -12.12 -0.57 8.08
C MET A 115 -13.47 -0.19 7.45
N GLU A 116 -13.70 1.09 7.20
CA GLU A 116 -14.94 1.60 6.59
C GLU A 116 -15.17 1.06 5.18
N HIS A 117 -14.09 0.82 4.43
CA HIS A 117 -14.11 0.27 3.07
C HIS A 117 -13.77 -1.23 3.01
N GLU A 118 -13.82 -1.95 4.12
CA GLU A 118 -13.55 -3.42 4.18
C GLU A 118 -12.23 -3.86 3.55
N LEU A 119 -11.22 -2.98 3.55
CA LEU A 119 -9.88 -3.29 3.04
C LEU A 119 -9.14 -4.19 4.01
N ASP A 120 -8.21 -5.02 3.50
CA ASP A 120 -7.53 -6.01 4.33
C ASP A 120 -6.49 -5.40 5.28
N GLY A 121 -5.57 -4.62 4.75
CA GLY A 121 -4.50 -4.02 5.53
C GLY A 121 -3.27 -3.69 4.69
N VAL A 122 -2.09 -3.66 5.33
CA VAL A 122 -0.91 -3.06 4.74
C VAL A 122 0.37 -3.91 4.88
N PHE A 123 1.29 -3.70 3.92
CA PHE A 123 2.72 -3.94 4.06
C PHE A 123 3.35 -2.64 4.56
N GLU A 124 3.70 -2.58 5.83
CA GLU A 124 4.37 -1.41 6.40
C GLU A 124 5.81 -1.37 5.93
N GLN A 125 6.15 -0.33 5.21
CA GLN A 125 7.45 -0.15 4.56
C GLN A 125 8.51 0.26 5.57
N ARG A 126 9.71 -0.31 5.38
CA ARG A 126 10.84 -0.06 6.25
C ARG A 126 12.13 0.01 5.45
N PHE A 127 12.59 1.24 5.17
CA PHE A 127 13.79 1.47 4.37
C PHE A 127 15.04 1.25 5.19
N ILE A 128 15.91 0.32 4.77
CA ILE A 128 17.18 0.04 5.45
C ILE A 128 18.08 1.27 5.46
N SER A 129 18.07 2.08 4.39
CA SER A 129 18.80 3.35 4.33
C SER A 129 18.42 4.30 5.46
N ASP A 130 17.14 4.42 5.76
CA ASP A 130 16.58 5.34 6.75
C ASP A 130 16.82 4.91 8.20
N ILE A 131 16.56 3.64 8.51
CA ILE A 131 16.69 3.12 9.88
C ILE A 131 18.16 3.06 10.37
N ARG A 132 19.14 3.29 9.50
CA ARG A 132 20.54 3.47 9.88
C ARG A 132 20.78 4.77 10.64
N SER A 133 20.01 5.82 10.36
CA SER A 133 20.06 7.07 11.10
C SER A 133 19.25 6.98 12.43
N ARG A 134 19.67 7.72 13.44
CA ARG A 134 18.95 7.79 14.72
C ARG A 134 17.54 8.38 14.55
N GLY A 135 17.43 9.43 13.73
CA GLY A 135 16.16 10.11 13.45
C GLY A 135 15.19 9.25 12.67
N GLY A 136 15.65 8.63 11.59
CA GLY A 136 14.85 7.71 10.78
C GLY A 136 14.38 6.50 11.59
N ARG A 137 15.28 5.85 12.34
CA ARG A 137 14.93 4.74 13.21
C ARG A 137 13.85 5.11 14.24
N ARG A 138 13.96 6.30 14.86
CA ARG A 138 12.95 6.80 15.79
C ARG A 138 11.59 6.97 15.11
N HIS A 139 11.58 7.59 13.93
CA HIS A 139 10.36 7.80 13.15
C HIS A 139 9.71 6.45 12.82
N PHE A 140 10.39 5.57 12.11
CA PHE A 140 9.80 4.30 11.69
C PHE A 140 9.44 3.35 12.83
N ASN A 141 10.18 3.35 13.94
CA ASN A 141 9.77 2.58 15.12
C ASN A 141 8.46 3.11 15.73
N GLN A 142 8.23 4.42 15.67
CA GLN A 142 6.95 4.99 16.13
C GLN A 142 5.83 4.66 15.15
N VAL A 143 6.07 4.72 13.84
CA VAL A 143 5.09 4.34 12.82
C VAL A 143 4.68 2.88 12.99
N VAL A 144 5.62 1.95 13.16
CA VAL A 144 5.30 0.54 13.47
C VAL A 144 4.38 0.41 14.69
N ARG A 145 4.67 1.11 15.80
CA ARG A 145 3.78 1.10 16.99
C ARG A 145 2.39 1.66 16.68
N ASN A 146 2.33 2.73 15.88
CA ASN A 146 1.06 3.32 15.46
C ASN A 146 0.26 2.34 14.60
N VAL A 147 0.91 1.65 13.66
CA VAL A 147 0.31 0.62 12.81
C VAL A 147 -0.19 -0.57 13.65
N GLN A 148 0.62 -1.09 14.58
CA GLN A 148 0.20 -2.15 15.50
C GLN A 148 -1.09 -1.76 16.23
N LYS A 149 -1.09 -0.60 16.89
CA LYS A 149 -2.23 -0.13 17.67
C LYS A 149 -3.47 0.11 16.81
N ALA A 150 -3.33 0.75 15.64
CA ALA A 150 -4.44 1.03 14.75
C ALA A 150 -4.99 -0.25 14.10
N SER A 151 -4.12 -1.17 13.66
CA SER A 151 -4.53 -2.45 13.08
C SER A 151 -5.34 -3.31 14.07
N GLU A 152 -4.95 -3.35 15.33
CA GLU A 152 -5.70 -4.06 16.37
C GLU A 152 -7.05 -3.39 16.65
N LYS A 153 -7.08 -2.06 16.76
CA LYS A 153 -8.31 -1.28 17.00
C LYS A 153 -9.35 -1.49 15.92
N TYR A 154 -8.92 -1.47 14.65
CA TYR A 154 -9.81 -1.58 13.48
C TYR A 154 -9.87 -2.97 12.87
N GLN A 155 -9.22 -3.94 13.50
CA GLN A 155 -9.19 -5.34 13.04
C GLN A 155 -8.75 -5.45 11.58
N ARG A 156 -7.68 -4.75 11.22
CA ARG A 156 -7.01 -4.85 9.92
C ARG A 156 -5.68 -5.58 10.10
N VAL A 157 -5.17 -6.19 9.04
CA VAL A 157 -3.89 -6.90 9.12
C VAL A 157 -2.72 -6.02 8.68
N TYR A 158 -1.53 -6.33 9.16
CA TYR A 158 -0.30 -5.72 8.65
C TYR A 158 0.84 -6.75 8.67
N CYS A 159 1.86 -6.49 7.87
CA CYS A 159 3.17 -7.12 7.97
C CYS A 159 4.27 -6.14 7.60
N ILE A 160 5.49 -6.45 7.96
CA ILE A 160 6.65 -5.61 7.63
C ILE A 160 7.12 -5.88 6.22
N MET A 161 7.50 -4.82 5.50
CA MET A 161 8.17 -4.90 4.20
C MET A 161 9.45 -4.07 4.22
N TYR A 162 10.59 -4.73 4.14
CA TYR A 162 11.86 -4.04 3.99
C TYR A 162 12.08 -3.60 2.56
N ASP A 163 12.54 -2.37 2.40
CA ASP A 163 13.12 -1.85 1.16
C ASP A 163 14.63 -1.69 1.34
N ILE A 164 15.41 -2.32 0.45
CA ILE A 164 16.87 -2.30 0.54
C ILE A 164 17.50 -1.26 -0.40
N SER A 165 16.71 -0.41 -1.07
CA SER A 165 17.23 0.67 -1.92
C SER A 165 18.16 1.58 -1.13
N GLY A 166 19.31 1.92 -1.70
CA GLY A 166 20.28 2.82 -1.08
C GLY A 166 20.91 2.33 0.24
N ALA A 167 20.70 1.08 0.63
CA ALA A 167 21.07 0.57 1.95
C ALA A 167 22.60 0.41 2.17
N GLY A 168 23.37 0.19 1.13
CA GLY A 168 24.82 -0.03 1.17
C GLY A 168 25.23 -1.46 1.53
N PRO A 169 26.54 -1.78 1.61
CA PRO A 169 27.06 -3.15 1.63
C PRO A 169 26.69 -3.96 2.88
N ASN A 170 26.33 -3.31 3.98
CA ASN A 170 25.92 -3.98 5.23
C ASN A 170 24.41 -4.27 5.32
N TRP A 171 23.66 -4.05 4.26
CA TRP A 171 22.19 -4.13 4.22
C TRP A 171 21.62 -5.39 4.88
N LYS A 172 22.20 -6.57 4.60
CA LYS A 172 21.75 -7.85 5.17
C LYS A 172 21.88 -7.88 6.69
N LYS A 173 23.04 -7.43 7.21
CA LYS A 173 23.28 -7.36 8.66
C LYS A 173 22.32 -6.38 9.34
N ASP A 174 22.11 -5.22 8.71
CA ASP A 174 21.22 -4.19 9.24
C ASP A 174 19.77 -4.67 9.26
N LEU A 175 19.31 -5.35 8.19
CA LEU A 175 17.98 -5.95 8.09
C LEU A 175 17.77 -7.02 9.18
N ILE A 176 18.68 -7.98 9.34
CA ILE A 176 18.57 -9.03 10.36
C ILE A 176 18.53 -8.40 11.76
N LYS A 177 19.40 -7.45 12.06
CA LYS A 177 19.45 -6.77 13.35
C LYS A 177 18.15 -6.02 13.64
N ASP A 178 17.59 -5.36 12.64
CA ASP A 178 16.35 -4.61 12.78
C ASP A 178 15.15 -5.57 12.94
N TRP A 179 15.08 -6.65 12.17
CA TRP A 179 14.05 -7.67 12.34
C TRP A 179 14.05 -8.28 13.75
N MET A 180 15.23 -8.63 14.25
CA MET A 180 15.37 -9.13 15.64
C MET A 180 14.86 -8.09 16.64
N PHE A 181 15.17 -6.81 16.45
CA PHE A 181 14.66 -5.73 17.29
C PHE A 181 13.13 -5.60 17.21
N LEU A 182 12.53 -5.67 16.01
CA LEU A 182 11.08 -5.62 15.85
C LEU A 182 10.39 -6.79 16.56
N VAL A 183 10.95 -7.99 16.46
CA VAL A 183 10.40 -9.18 17.12
C VAL A 183 10.59 -9.12 18.63
N ASP A 184 11.79 -8.80 19.13
CA ASP A 184 12.10 -8.88 20.55
C ASP A 184 11.63 -7.68 21.36
N SER A 185 11.69 -6.47 20.77
CA SER A 185 11.41 -5.24 21.53
C SER A 185 10.04 -4.63 21.19
N LEU A 186 9.58 -4.77 19.94
CA LEU A 186 8.26 -4.28 19.54
C LEU A 186 7.21 -5.38 19.48
N HIS A 187 7.62 -6.65 19.60
CA HIS A 187 6.74 -7.83 19.61
C HIS A 187 5.79 -7.88 18.39
N VAL A 188 6.27 -7.44 17.20
CA VAL A 188 5.42 -7.28 16.01
C VAL A 188 4.73 -8.58 15.61
N THR A 189 5.41 -9.73 15.68
CA THR A 189 4.90 -11.03 15.22
C THR A 189 3.94 -11.72 16.18
N THR A 190 3.81 -11.25 17.42
CA THR A 190 2.91 -11.81 18.44
C THR A 190 1.60 -11.02 18.57
N GLY A 191 1.48 -9.86 17.91
CA GLY A 191 0.27 -9.06 17.85
C GLY A 191 -0.85 -9.77 17.08
N LYS A 192 -2.10 -9.54 17.50
CA LYS A 192 -3.29 -10.20 16.91
C LYS A 192 -3.52 -9.85 15.44
N SER A 193 -2.95 -8.75 14.98
CA SER A 193 -3.14 -8.22 13.62
C SER A 193 -1.96 -8.51 12.68
N TYR A 194 -0.86 -9.08 13.18
CA TYR A 194 0.27 -9.42 12.30
C TYR A 194 -0.10 -10.56 11.35
N LEU A 195 0.14 -10.35 10.05
CA LEU A 195 -0.22 -11.33 9.03
C LEU A 195 0.78 -12.48 9.00
N HIS A 196 0.26 -13.69 9.04
CA HIS A 196 0.99 -14.94 8.83
C HIS A 196 0.63 -15.55 7.48
N HIS A 197 1.52 -16.33 6.94
CA HIS A 197 1.27 -17.15 5.75
C HIS A 197 2.06 -18.46 5.87
N ASN A 198 1.47 -19.57 5.48
CA ASN A 198 2.09 -20.90 5.62
C ASN A 198 2.60 -21.20 7.04
N GLY A 199 1.87 -20.72 8.07
CA GLY A 199 2.17 -20.98 9.48
C GLY A 199 3.30 -20.14 10.09
N LYS A 200 3.92 -19.23 9.34
CA LYS A 200 4.97 -18.32 9.81
C LYS A 200 4.58 -16.85 9.64
N PRO A 201 5.15 -15.91 10.41
CA PRO A 201 5.01 -14.49 10.17
C PRO A 201 5.39 -14.15 8.72
N LEU A 202 4.58 -13.32 8.03
CA LEU A 202 4.90 -12.85 6.70
C LEU A 202 5.87 -11.67 6.76
N LEU A 203 6.93 -11.73 5.98
CA LEU A 203 7.91 -10.65 5.81
C LEU A 203 8.15 -10.42 4.34
N ALA A 204 8.06 -9.17 3.88
CA ALA A 204 8.39 -8.82 2.52
C ALA A 204 9.77 -8.16 2.43
N ILE A 205 10.49 -8.38 1.33
CA ILE A 205 11.77 -7.75 1.00
C ILE A 205 11.71 -7.25 -0.44
N TRP A 206 11.74 -5.94 -0.62
CA TRP A 206 11.78 -5.31 -1.92
C TRP A 206 13.22 -4.92 -2.29
N GLY A 207 13.60 -5.14 -3.56
CA GLY A 207 14.84 -4.65 -4.13
C GLY A 207 15.87 -5.73 -4.47
N LEU A 208 15.59 -7.00 -4.20
CA LEU A 208 16.52 -8.09 -4.56
C LEU A 208 16.58 -8.26 -6.09
N GLY A 209 17.77 -8.07 -6.67
CA GLY A 209 18.01 -8.17 -8.12
C GLY A 209 17.66 -6.91 -8.91
N PHE A 210 17.58 -5.74 -8.27
CA PHE A 210 17.47 -4.44 -8.94
C PHE A 210 18.85 -3.78 -9.05
N ASP A 211 19.55 -4.01 -10.14
CA ASP A 211 20.95 -3.61 -10.33
C ASP A 211 21.23 -2.12 -10.11
N HIS A 212 20.28 -1.25 -10.46
CA HIS A 212 20.46 0.21 -10.34
C HIS A 212 20.17 0.76 -8.94
N THR A 213 19.20 0.18 -8.21
CA THR A 213 18.78 0.67 -6.89
C THR A 213 19.45 -0.07 -5.74
N THR A 214 19.92 -1.30 -6.00
CA THR A 214 20.56 -2.18 -5.00
C THR A 214 21.86 -2.79 -5.50
N PRO A 215 22.80 -2.00 -6.05
CA PRO A 215 24.03 -2.53 -6.69
C PRO A 215 25.00 -3.22 -5.72
N PHE A 216 24.79 -3.05 -4.41
CA PHE A 216 25.55 -3.71 -3.34
C PHE A 216 24.96 -5.07 -2.92
N ALA A 217 23.77 -5.42 -3.38
CA ALA A 217 23.16 -6.71 -3.05
C ALA A 217 23.70 -7.79 -3.99
N SER A 218 24.28 -8.85 -3.44
CA SER A 218 24.73 -10.00 -4.21
C SER A 218 23.82 -11.22 -4.04
N VAL A 219 23.83 -12.11 -5.02
CA VAL A 219 23.11 -13.39 -4.95
C VAL A 219 23.52 -14.19 -3.71
N ALA A 220 24.83 -14.24 -3.37
CA ALA A 220 25.30 -14.95 -2.19
C ALA A 220 24.78 -14.36 -0.86
N GLN A 221 24.68 -13.03 -0.78
CA GLN A 221 24.09 -12.37 0.40
C GLN A 221 22.60 -12.66 0.50
N ALA A 222 21.86 -12.59 -0.60
CA ALA A 222 20.43 -12.88 -0.66
C ALA A 222 20.17 -14.36 -0.33
N ASP A 223 20.95 -15.28 -0.90
CA ASP A 223 20.86 -16.70 -0.60
C ASP A 223 21.00 -17.01 0.89
N SER A 224 22.05 -16.48 1.49
CA SER A 224 22.28 -16.67 2.95
C SER A 224 21.26 -15.96 3.81
N LEU A 225 20.61 -14.89 3.35
CA LEU A 225 19.50 -14.24 4.05
C LEU A 225 18.24 -15.10 4.04
N LEU A 226 17.88 -15.66 2.88
CA LEU A 226 16.71 -16.55 2.77
C LEU A 226 16.92 -17.82 3.61
N ASP A 227 18.12 -18.41 3.55
CA ASP A 227 18.45 -19.58 4.41
C ASP A 227 18.37 -19.21 5.90
N TRP A 228 18.74 -17.98 6.27
CA TRP A 228 18.58 -17.54 7.66
C TRP A 228 17.11 -17.50 8.07
N PHE A 229 16.22 -16.89 7.29
CA PHE A 229 14.79 -16.81 7.59
C PHE A 229 14.09 -18.16 7.56
N HIS A 230 14.46 -19.02 6.62
CA HIS A 230 13.78 -20.32 6.45
C HIS A 230 14.23 -21.39 7.46
N LYS A 231 15.54 -21.40 7.81
CA LYS A 231 16.17 -22.56 8.50
C LYS A 231 17.07 -22.17 9.67
N ASN A 232 17.98 -21.18 9.47
CA ASN A 232 19.12 -21.00 10.36
C ASN A 232 18.84 -20.09 11.56
N ALA A 233 17.81 -19.23 11.47
CA ALA A 233 17.39 -18.39 12.59
C ALA A 233 16.68 -19.21 13.66
N PRO A 234 16.78 -18.79 14.95
CA PRO A 234 15.86 -19.26 15.98
C PRO A 234 14.40 -19.13 15.51
N ALA A 235 13.54 -20.10 15.88
CA ALA A 235 12.17 -20.22 15.37
C ALA A 235 11.36 -18.91 15.45
N LYS A 236 11.56 -18.10 16.51
CA LYS A 236 10.86 -16.81 16.70
C LYS A 236 11.18 -15.75 15.62
N TYR A 237 12.30 -15.89 14.90
CA TYR A 237 12.69 -14.96 13.83
C TYR A 237 12.45 -15.51 12.43
N GLN A 238 12.08 -16.78 12.31
CA GLN A 238 11.75 -17.36 11.02
C GLN A 238 10.50 -16.72 10.42
N ALA A 239 10.46 -16.58 9.10
CA ALA A 239 9.38 -15.93 8.38
C ALA A 239 9.10 -16.60 7.03
N THR A 240 7.88 -16.46 6.54
CA THR A 240 7.52 -16.65 5.14
C THR A 240 7.96 -15.41 4.38
N ILE A 241 8.72 -15.57 3.30
CA ILE A 241 9.34 -14.45 2.59
C ILE A 241 8.63 -14.14 1.28
N MET A 242 8.15 -12.88 1.15
CA MET A 242 7.70 -12.32 -0.11
C MET A 242 8.82 -11.47 -0.72
N GLY A 243 9.15 -11.70 -1.99
CA GLY A 243 10.10 -10.88 -2.73
C GLY A 243 9.41 -9.87 -3.63
N GLY A 244 9.67 -8.57 -3.40
CA GLY A 244 9.42 -7.50 -4.38
C GLY A 244 10.58 -7.45 -5.36
N ILE A 245 10.36 -7.85 -6.61
CA ILE A 245 11.40 -8.11 -7.60
C ILE A 245 11.12 -7.40 -8.94
N ASN A 246 12.06 -7.49 -9.87
CA ASN A 246 11.93 -6.89 -11.20
C ASN A 246 10.82 -7.59 -12.02
N ASP A 247 10.06 -6.82 -12.80
CA ASP A 247 8.97 -7.28 -13.66
C ASP A 247 9.42 -8.16 -14.85
N THR A 248 10.71 -8.17 -15.17
CA THR A 248 11.28 -8.99 -16.26
C THR A 248 11.94 -10.29 -15.77
N TRP A 249 11.71 -10.67 -14.52
CA TRP A 249 12.38 -11.81 -13.87
C TRP A 249 12.18 -13.17 -14.57
N THR A 250 11.05 -13.37 -15.26
CA THR A 250 10.80 -14.60 -16.03
C THR A 250 11.42 -14.57 -17.43
N THR A 251 11.58 -13.39 -18.02
CA THR A 251 12.10 -13.19 -19.38
C THR A 251 13.60 -12.92 -19.39
N ASN A 252 14.12 -12.21 -18.40
CA ASN A 252 15.55 -11.94 -18.22
C ASN A 252 16.15 -12.91 -17.19
N VAL A 253 16.38 -14.14 -17.63
CA VAL A 253 16.92 -15.21 -16.77
C VAL A 253 18.41 -14.96 -16.49
N ASN A 254 18.73 -14.69 -15.25
CA ASN A 254 20.08 -14.48 -14.75
C ASN A 254 20.30 -15.25 -13.43
N GLU A 255 21.44 -15.03 -12.77
CA GLU A 255 21.79 -15.70 -11.52
C GLU A 255 20.79 -15.49 -10.37
N TRP A 256 20.02 -14.38 -10.37
CA TRP A 256 18.98 -14.08 -9.38
C TRP A 256 17.80 -15.07 -9.44
N ARG A 257 17.63 -15.81 -10.53
CA ARG A 257 16.57 -16.83 -10.63
C ARG A 257 16.66 -17.86 -9.51
N THR A 258 17.86 -18.22 -9.07
CA THR A 258 18.06 -19.17 -7.97
C THR A 258 17.52 -18.63 -6.65
N ILE A 259 17.61 -17.32 -6.45
CA ILE A 259 17.07 -16.61 -5.27
C ILE A 259 15.57 -16.51 -5.34
N TYR A 260 15.02 -16.14 -6.51
CA TYR A 260 13.58 -16.04 -6.69
C TYR A 260 12.87 -17.39 -6.46
N ASN A 261 13.47 -18.49 -6.89
CA ASN A 261 12.95 -19.83 -6.65
C ASN A 261 13.00 -20.30 -5.18
N LYS A 262 13.71 -19.59 -4.31
CA LYS A 262 13.72 -19.83 -2.86
C LYS A 262 12.68 -18.99 -2.11
N MET A 263 12.06 -18.00 -2.75
CA MET A 263 11.02 -17.18 -2.12
C MET A 263 9.71 -17.96 -2.02
N ASP A 264 8.95 -17.69 -0.97
CA ASP A 264 7.63 -18.29 -0.78
C ASP A 264 6.57 -17.59 -1.63
N ILE A 265 6.74 -16.27 -1.86
CA ILE A 265 5.84 -15.43 -2.64
C ILE A 265 6.67 -14.50 -3.52
N ILE A 266 6.25 -14.35 -4.76
CA ILE A 266 6.85 -13.40 -5.72
C ILE A 266 5.88 -12.29 -6.06
N SER A 267 6.36 -11.05 -5.96
CA SER A 267 5.60 -9.82 -6.25
C SER A 267 6.40 -8.89 -7.17
N PRO A 268 6.29 -9.04 -8.50
CA PRO A 268 7.02 -8.21 -9.45
C PRO A 268 6.50 -6.78 -9.50
N TRP A 269 7.40 -5.80 -9.53
CA TRP A 269 7.05 -4.38 -9.50
C TRP A 269 6.52 -3.88 -10.83
N ALA A 270 5.29 -3.38 -10.85
CA ALA A 270 4.61 -2.94 -12.08
C ALA A 270 4.50 -1.41 -12.23
N VAL A 271 4.73 -0.62 -11.15
CA VAL A 271 4.56 0.85 -11.20
C VAL A 271 5.46 1.46 -12.27
N GLY A 272 4.87 2.30 -13.12
CA GLY A 272 5.58 2.98 -14.19
C GLY A 272 5.93 2.12 -15.42
N ARG A 273 5.59 0.81 -15.44
CA ARG A 273 5.91 -0.10 -16.57
C ARG A 273 4.98 0.02 -17.76
N PHE A 274 3.83 0.66 -17.57
CA PHE A 274 2.85 0.99 -18.61
C PHE A 274 2.02 2.20 -18.13
N GLY A 275 1.39 2.92 -19.07
CA GLY A 275 0.68 4.17 -18.77
C GLY A 275 -0.75 4.25 -19.31
N ASP A 276 -1.25 3.17 -19.91
CA ASP A 276 -2.62 3.09 -20.43
C ASP A 276 -3.18 1.66 -20.36
N THR A 277 -4.46 1.49 -20.66
CA THR A 277 -5.15 0.19 -20.60
C THR A 277 -4.59 -0.82 -21.60
N ARG A 278 -4.16 -0.38 -22.79
CA ARG A 278 -3.50 -1.25 -23.78
C ARG A 278 -2.12 -1.71 -23.28
N GLY A 279 -1.42 -0.82 -22.60
CA GLY A 279 -0.17 -1.15 -21.91
C GLY A 279 -0.38 -2.18 -20.79
N ALA A 280 -1.46 -2.03 -20.01
CA ALA A 280 -1.86 -2.99 -18.99
C ALA A 280 -2.20 -4.37 -19.57
N ASP A 281 -2.86 -4.44 -20.74
CA ASP A 281 -3.11 -5.72 -21.44
C ASP A 281 -1.81 -6.37 -21.90
N ARG A 282 -0.91 -5.60 -22.52
CA ARG A 282 0.41 -6.12 -22.92
C ARG A 282 1.21 -6.60 -21.71
N PHE A 283 1.13 -5.89 -20.58
CA PHE A 283 1.80 -6.30 -19.34
C PHE A 283 1.20 -7.59 -18.77
N ARG A 284 -0.14 -7.73 -18.78
CA ARG A 284 -0.80 -9.00 -18.43
C ARG A 284 -0.25 -10.15 -19.25
N ASP A 285 -0.19 -9.99 -20.59
CA ASP A 285 0.16 -11.08 -21.52
C ASP A 285 1.65 -11.45 -21.44
N ARG A 286 2.54 -10.47 -21.28
CA ARG A 286 4.00 -10.70 -21.26
C ARG A 286 4.57 -11.03 -19.88
N SER A 287 3.88 -10.62 -18.79
CA SER A 287 4.38 -10.74 -17.41
C SER A 287 3.39 -11.50 -16.53
N VAL A 288 2.18 -10.97 -16.27
CA VAL A 288 1.26 -11.55 -15.27
C VAL A 288 0.93 -13.00 -15.54
N ILE A 289 0.54 -13.35 -16.77
CA ILE A 289 0.17 -14.72 -17.14
C ILE A 289 1.38 -15.66 -17.11
N PRO A 290 2.53 -15.34 -17.73
CA PRO A 290 3.72 -16.19 -17.66
C PRO A 290 4.29 -16.34 -16.24
N ASP A 291 4.32 -15.26 -15.47
CA ASP A 291 4.80 -15.27 -14.08
C ASP A 291 3.94 -16.18 -13.20
N LYS A 292 2.61 -16.05 -13.32
CA LYS A 292 1.65 -16.90 -12.61
C LYS A 292 1.84 -18.38 -12.97
N ALA A 293 1.95 -18.69 -14.26
CA ALA A 293 2.18 -20.06 -14.73
C ALA A 293 3.51 -20.63 -14.20
N TYR A 294 4.57 -19.81 -14.20
CA TYR A 294 5.86 -20.22 -13.65
C TYR A 294 5.75 -20.49 -12.14
N CYS A 295 5.15 -19.58 -11.39
CA CYS A 295 4.99 -19.72 -9.94
C CYS A 295 4.18 -20.95 -9.58
N ASP A 296 3.08 -21.23 -10.30
CA ASP A 296 2.25 -22.44 -10.10
C ASP A 296 3.05 -23.72 -10.32
N ALA A 297 3.88 -23.76 -11.38
CA ALA A 297 4.71 -24.93 -11.69
C ALA A 297 5.83 -25.18 -10.65
N HIS A 298 6.21 -24.14 -9.87
CA HIS A 298 7.28 -24.23 -8.87
C HIS A 298 6.78 -24.18 -7.42
N ASN A 299 5.46 -24.21 -7.20
CA ASN A 299 4.83 -24.08 -5.87
C ASN A 299 5.21 -22.78 -5.14
N ILE A 300 5.36 -21.68 -5.87
CA ILE A 300 5.59 -20.33 -5.37
C ILE A 300 4.27 -19.56 -5.45
N ALA A 301 3.90 -18.82 -4.42
CA ALA A 301 2.74 -17.95 -4.50
C ALA A 301 3.05 -16.70 -5.35
N TYR A 302 2.05 -16.18 -6.07
CA TYR A 302 2.20 -15.02 -6.95
C TYR A 302 1.27 -13.88 -6.52
N MET A 303 1.84 -12.71 -6.27
CA MET A 303 1.14 -11.50 -5.86
C MET A 303 1.47 -10.34 -6.80
N PRO A 304 0.71 -10.14 -7.90
CA PRO A 304 0.95 -9.03 -8.81
C PRO A 304 0.73 -7.69 -8.16
N VAL A 305 1.44 -6.68 -8.64
CA VAL A 305 1.30 -5.27 -8.27
C VAL A 305 0.38 -4.57 -9.26
N ILE A 306 -0.59 -3.78 -8.76
CA ILE A 306 -1.40 -2.84 -9.53
C ILE A 306 -1.32 -1.45 -8.90
N PHE A 307 -1.62 -0.38 -9.66
CA PHE A 307 -1.47 0.99 -9.19
C PHE A 307 -2.47 1.95 -9.85
N PRO A 308 -2.86 3.07 -9.18
CA PRO A 308 -3.96 3.91 -9.66
C PRO A 308 -3.57 4.88 -10.79
N GLY A 309 -2.33 5.29 -10.84
CA GLY A 309 -1.74 6.28 -11.73
C GLY A 309 -0.36 6.62 -11.24
N PHE A 310 0.33 7.57 -11.89
CA PHE A 310 1.70 7.95 -11.52
C PHE A 310 1.99 9.40 -11.90
N SER A 311 2.61 10.14 -10.99
CA SER A 311 3.13 11.48 -11.24
C SER A 311 4.24 11.81 -10.23
N TRP A 312 5.35 12.27 -10.73
CA TRP A 312 6.51 12.70 -9.93
C TRP A 312 7.07 14.04 -10.42
N TYR A 313 6.19 14.90 -10.93
CA TYR A 313 6.56 16.20 -11.47
C TYR A 313 7.30 17.06 -10.45
N ASN A 314 6.75 17.22 -9.25
CA ASN A 314 7.34 17.99 -8.17
C ASN A 314 8.62 17.30 -7.63
N LEU A 315 8.57 15.98 -7.38
CA LEU A 315 9.73 15.18 -6.94
C LEU A 315 10.92 15.31 -7.94
N ARG A 316 10.63 15.47 -9.22
CA ARG A 316 11.64 15.66 -10.27
C ARG A 316 11.86 17.12 -10.63
N HIS A 317 11.34 18.07 -9.82
CA HIS A 317 11.49 19.51 -10.01
C HIS A 317 11.14 19.95 -11.45
N GLY A 318 10.00 19.50 -11.98
CA GLY A 318 9.49 19.83 -13.30
C GLY A 318 10.17 19.11 -14.47
N LYS A 319 11.09 18.18 -14.22
CA LYS A 319 11.80 17.42 -15.29
C LYS A 319 11.01 16.25 -15.87
N SER A 320 9.88 15.93 -15.30
CA SER A 320 8.96 14.88 -15.77
C SER A 320 7.59 15.49 -16.09
N PRO A 321 6.78 14.87 -16.96
CA PRO A 321 5.42 15.34 -17.21
C PRO A 321 4.59 15.37 -15.92
N PHE A 322 3.74 16.39 -15.79
CA PHE A 322 2.71 16.44 -14.76
C PHE A 322 1.60 15.46 -15.11
N ASN A 323 1.05 14.71 -14.12
CA ASN A 323 0.06 13.64 -14.33
C ASN A 323 0.54 12.63 -15.40
N GLN A 324 1.77 12.14 -15.28
CA GLN A 324 2.46 11.33 -16.29
C GLN A 324 1.70 10.08 -16.71
N ILE A 325 1.05 9.41 -15.76
CA ILE A 325 0.13 8.29 -15.99
C ILE A 325 -1.21 8.68 -15.37
N PRO A 326 -2.14 9.19 -16.18
CA PRO A 326 -3.44 9.65 -15.71
C PRO A 326 -4.26 8.52 -15.10
N ARG A 327 -4.98 8.84 -14.05
CA ARG A 327 -5.86 7.89 -13.34
C ARG A 327 -7.15 7.57 -14.11
N ASN A 328 -7.54 8.46 -15.06
CA ASN A 328 -8.68 8.34 -15.95
C ASN A 328 -9.99 7.97 -15.22
N GLY A 329 -10.31 8.71 -14.16
CA GLY A 329 -11.49 8.44 -13.35
C GLY A 329 -11.51 7.07 -12.67
N GLY A 330 -10.35 6.43 -12.51
CA GLY A 330 -10.21 5.09 -11.92
C GLY A 330 -10.22 3.94 -12.94
N SER A 331 -10.52 4.21 -14.22
CA SER A 331 -10.59 3.17 -15.25
C SER A 331 -9.22 2.50 -15.48
N PHE A 332 -8.11 3.24 -15.33
CA PHE A 332 -6.76 2.69 -15.44
C PHE A 332 -6.46 1.65 -14.35
N TYR A 333 -6.80 1.95 -13.08
CA TYR A 333 -6.68 1.01 -11.96
C TYR A 333 -7.59 -0.20 -12.15
N TRP A 334 -8.86 0.05 -12.50
CA TRP A 334 -9.88 -0.98 -12.66
C TRP A 334 -9.52 -2.01 -13.73
N HIS A 335 -8.98 -1.54 -14.85
CA HIS A 335 -8.55 -2.42 -15.93
C HIS A 335 -7.42 -3.38 -15.50
N GLN A 336 -6.48 -2.90 -14.70
CA GLN A 336 -5.44 -3.74 -14.10
C GLN A 336 -6.03 -4.77 -13.13
N SER A 337 -6.95 -4.34 -12.25
CA SER A 337 -7.67 -5.22 -11.33
C SER A 337 -8.38 -6.35 -12.08
N TYR A 338 -9.13 -6.00 -13.13
CA TYR A 338 -9.77 -6.98 -14.02
C TYR A 338 -8.76 -7.98 -14.58
N ASN A 339 -7.65 -7.51 -15.13
CA ASN A 339 -6.63 -8.31 -15.76
C ASN A 339 -6.00 -9.33 -14.81
N VAL A 340 -5.57 -8.90 -13.63
CA VAL A 340 -4.90 -9.81 -12.67
C VAL A 340 -5.87 -10.82 -12.07
N ILE A 341 -7.10 -10.43 -11.76
CA ILE A 341 -8.12 -11.36 -11.26
C ILE A 341 -8.50 -12.39 -12.34
N ASN A 342 -8.63 -11.95 -13.59
CA ASN A 342 -8.94 -12.86 -14.72
C ASN A 342 -7.79 -13.84 -15.00
N ALA A 343 -6.55 -13.49 -14.66
CA ALA A 343 -5.41 -14.41 -14.69
C ALA A 343 -5.42 -15.44 -13.55
N GLY A 344 -6.41 -15.40 -12.64
CA GLY A 344 -6.59 -16.37 -11.56
C GLY A 344 -5.68 -16.19 -10.37
N VAL A 345 -5.23 -14.96 -10.09
CA VAL A 345 -4.41 -14.66 -8.89
C VAL A 345 -5.25 -14.81 -7.62
N LYS A 346 -4.59 -15.11 -6.51
CA LYS A 346 -5.24 -15.29 -5.20
C LYS A 346 -4.99 -14.15 -4.23
N MET A 347 -4.13 -13.20 -4.59
CA MET A 347 -3.73 -12.07 -3.77
C MET A 347 -3.26 -10.93 -4.66
N ILE A 348 -3.42 -9.68 -4.22
CA ILE A 348 -3.06 -8.49 -5.00
C ILE A 348 -2.35 -7.50 -4.07
N TYR A 349 -1.26 -6.93 -4.58
CA TYR A 349 -0.57 -5.78 -3.96
C TYR A 349 -0.98 -4.50 -4.69
N ILE A 350 -1.44 -3.50 -3.96
CA ILE A 350 -1.70 -2.16 -4.49
C ILE A 350 -0.57 -1.22 -4.08
N ALA A 351 0.09 -0.67 -5.04
CA ALA A 351 1.08 0.39 -4.85
C ALA A 351 0.40 1.75 -5.08
N MET A 352 0.23 2.59 -4.03
CA MET A 352 0.49 2.47 -2.60
C MET A 352 -0.71 3.06 -1.84
N PHE A 353 -0.81 2.84 -0.52
CA PHE A 353 -1.89 3.47 0.25
C PHE A 353 -1.69 4.99 0.38
N ASP A 354 -0.50 5.43 0.79
CA ASP A 354 -0.20 6.81 1.22
C ASP A 354 0.95 7.48 0.45
N GLU A 355 1.36 6.97 -0.70
CA GLU A 355 2.46 7.55 -1.45
C GLU A 355 1.99 8.65 -2.42
N ILE A 356 2.20 9.89 -2.02
CA ILE A 356 1.86 11.07 -2.80
C ILE A 356 3.02 11.62 -3.64
N ASP A 357 4.26 11.24 -3.33
CA ASP A 357 5.48 11.67 -4.00
C ASP A 357 5.51 11.22 -5.47
N GLU A 358 5.14 9.97 -5.71
CA GLU A 358 5.02 9.37 -7.03
C GLU A 358 3.57 9.32 -7.54
N GLY A 359 2.64 9.95 -6.83
CA GLY A 359 1.24 10.04 -7.25
C GLY A 359 0.49 8.72 -7.24
N THR A 360 0.95 7.71 -6.51
CA THR A 360 0.32 6.38 -6.43
C THR A 360 -0.65 6.21 -5.26
N ALA A 361 -0.85 7.26 -4.44
CA ALA A 361 -1.72 7.19 -3.27
C ALA A 361 -3.16 6.75 -3.60
N MET A 362 -3.67 5.79 -2.83
CA MET A 362 -5.03 5.26 -2.91
C MET A 362 -5.94 5.79 -1.81
N TYR A 363 -5.38 6.39 -0.74
CA TYR A 363 -6.14 6.98 0.36
C TYR A 363 -6.95 8.21 -0.10
N LYS A 364 -7.70 8.83 0.83
CA LYS A 364 -8.49 10.01 0.50
C LYS A 364 -7.61 11.18 0.03
N ALA A 365 -7.85 11.63 -1.19
CA ALA A 365 -7.16 12.75 -1.83
C ALA A 365 -8.14 13.89 -2.14
N ALA A 366 -7.63 15.10 -2.36
CA ALA A 366 -8.45 16.24 -2.77
C ALA A 366 -9.33 15.88 -3.97
N SER A 367 -10.64 16.04 -3.85
CA SER A 367 -11.60 15.72 -4.92
C SER A 367 -11.48 16.68 -6.08
N THR A 368 -11.27 17.98 -5.77
CA THR A 368 -11.22 19.06 -6.76
C THR A 368 -10.11 20.06 -6.47
N ALA A 369 -9.81 20.90 -7.44
CA ALA A 369 -8.86 21.99 -7.30
C ALA A 369 -9.19 22.96 -6.15
N ALA A 370 -10.45 23.01 -5.67
CA ALA A 370 -10.84 23.82 -4.52
C ALA A 370 -10.32 23.27 -3.17
N GLU A 371 -9.92 22.02 -3.14
CA GLU A 371 -9.46 21.31 -1.93
C GLU A 371 -7.93 21.17 -1.86
N ARG A 372 -7.19 21.81 -2.77
CA ARG A 372 -5.72 21.88 -2.79
C ARG A 372 -5.23 23.33 -2.79
N PRO A 373 -3.94 23.61 -2.52
CA PRO A 373 -3.40 24.97 -2.54
C PRO A 373 -3.66 25.69 -3.88
N ALA A 374 -4.10 26.95 -3.76
CA ALA A 374 -4.46 27.77 -4.91
C ALA A 374 -3.23 28.14 -5.75
N GLY A 375 -3.39 28.08 -7.07
CA GLY A 375 -2.34 28.49 -8.02
C GLY A 375 -1.13 27.56 -8.13
N GLU A 376 -1.13 26.44 -7.42
CA GLU A 376 0.02 25.52 -7.35
C GLU A 376 -0.23 24.22 -8.12
N LYS A 377 0.87 23.57 -8.54
CA LYS A 377 0.82 22.30 -9.29
C LYS A 377 0.75 21.10 -8.36
N PHE A 378 -0.44 20.84 -7.86
CA PHE A 378 -0.77 19.57 -7.19
C PHE A 378 -1.91 18.88 -7.93
N LEU A 379 -1.98 17.57 -7.85
CA LEU A 379 -3.06 16.77 -8.38
C LEU A 379 -4.22 16.70 -7.39
N SER A 380 -5.42 16.86 -7.90
CA SER A 380 -6.69 16.46 -7.32
C SER A 380 -7.34 15.40 -8.19
N LEU A 381 -8.39 14.73 -7.70
CA LEU A 381 -9.01 13.62 -8.42
C LEU A 381 -9.76 14.05 -9.69
N ASP A 382 -10.08 15.34 -9.85
CA ASP A 382 -10.73 15.92 -11.03
C ASP A 382 -9.76 16.31 -12.16
N GLU A 383 -8.46 16.07 -12.03
CA GLU A 383 -7.46 16.43 -13.03
C GLU A 383 -7.73 15.81 -14.42
N ASP A 384 -8.36 14.64 -14.44
CA ASP A 384 -8.75 13.94 -15.67
C ASP A 384 -10.16 14.36 -16.18
N GLY A 385 -10.72 15.45 -15.65
CA GLY A 385 -12.03 16.00 -16.05
C GLY A 385 -13.25 15.28 -15.48
N VAL A 386 -13.06 14.41 -14.48
CA VAL A 386 -14.15 13.68 -13.81
C VAL A 386 -14.15 14.03 -12.33
N VAL A 387 -15.25 14.60 -11.83
CA VAL A 387 -15.39 14.88 -10.39
C VAL A 387 -15.69 13.57 -9.65
N LEU A 388 -14.84 13.24 -8.68
CA LEU A 388 -14.88 12.01 -7.91
C LEU A 388 -14.90 12.32 -6.40
N PRO A 389 -15.56 11.51 -5.57
CA PRO A 389 -15.45 11.66 -4.11
C PRO A 389 -14.02 11.37 -3.65
N SER A 390 -13.59 11.98 -2.55
CA SER A 390 -12.20 11.85 -2.06
C SER A 390 -11.79 10.41 -1.76
N ASP A 391 -12.73 9.55 -1.38
CA ASP A 391 -12.55 8.13 -1.06
C ASP A 391 -12.73 7.18 -2.27
N TRP A 392 -12.81 7.73 -3.48
CA TRP A 392 -13.09 6.95 -4.70
C TRP A 392 -12.18 5.73 -4.87
N TYR A 393 -10.88 5.89 -4.64
CA TYR A 393 -9.93 4.79 -4.79
C TYR A 393 -10.03 3.74 -3.68
N LEU A 394 -10.51 4.11 -2.50
CA LEU A 394 -10.86 3.14 -1.44
C LEU A 394 -12.09 2.32 -1.81
N GLN A 395 -13.09 2.94 -2.45
CA GLN A 395 -14.27 2.25 -2.97
C GLN A 395 -13.90 1.27 -4.10
N LEU A 396 -13.03 1.67 -5.03
CA LEU A 396 -12.51 0.77 -6.08
C LEU A 396 -11.73 -0.40 -5.50
N ALA A 397 -10.90 -0.17 -4.48
CA ALA A 397 -10.16 -1.24 -3.80
C ALA A 397 -11.10 -2.19 -3.04
N GLN A 398 -12.18 -1.70 -2.44
CA GLN A 398 -13.22 -2.53 -1.83
C GLN A 398 -13.88 -3.45 -2.88
N ALA A 399 -14.27 -2.88 -4.02
CA ALA A 399 -14.85 -3.66 -5.12
C ALA A 399 -13.86 -4.71 -5.66
N THR A 400 -12.59 -4.35 -5.84
CA THR A 400 -11.51 -5.29 -6.19
C THR A 400 -11.42 -6.45 -5.18
N SER A 401 -11.47 -6.13 -3.89
CA SER A 401 -11.42 -7.12 -2.81
C SER A 401 -12.64 -8.06 -2.83
N ASN A 402 -13.83 -7.51 -3.08
CA ASN A 402 -15.06 -8.30 -3.18
C ASN A 402 -15.01 -9.28 -4.36
N ILE A 403 -14.51 -8.84 -5.51
CA ILE A 403 -14.35 -9.69 -6.69
C ILE A 403 -13.29 -10.78 -6.43
N LEU A 404 -12.13 -10.43 -5.86
CA LEU A 404 -11.08 -11.40 -5.54
C LEU A 404 -11.57 -12.50 -4.59
N ARG A 405 -12.48 -12.15 -3.66
CA ARG A 405 -13.12 -13.08 -2.70
C ARG A 405 -14.32 -13.83 -3.29
N GLY A 406 -14.67 -13.59 -4.55
CA GLY A 406 -15.82 -14.22 -5.22
C GLY A 406 -17.19 -13.74 -4.74
N LYS A 407 -17.25 -12.58 -4.05
CA LYS A 407 -18.53 -11.97 -3.64
C LYS A 407 -19.21 -11.23 -4.80
N GLU A 408 -18.44 -10.77 -5.77
CA GLU A 408 -18.91 -10.05 -6.95
C GLU A 408 -18.28 -10.64 -8.21
N LYS A 409 -18.95 -10.44 -9.36
CA LYS A 409 -18.45 -10.92 -10.66
C LYS A 409 -17.36 -9.98 -11.20
N ASN A 410 -16.27 -10.55 -11.71
CA ASN A 410 -15.25 -9.78 -12.41
C ASN A 410 -15.79 -9.20 -13.72
N SER A 411 -15.66 -7.90 -13.92
CA SER A 411 -16.13 -7.14 -15.08
C SER A 411 -15.12 -6.10 -15.50
N LEU A 412 -14.95 -5.91 -16.82
CA LEU A 412 -14.09 -4.87 -17.37
C LEU A 412 -14.67 -3.46 -17.13
N ASN A 413 -16.00 -3.34 -17.05
CA ASN A 413 -16.66 -2.08 -16.76
C ASN A 413 -16.56 -1.75 -15.27
N LEU A 414 -16.33 -0.46 -14.96
CA LEU A 414 -16.46 0.04 -13.59
C LEU A 414 -17.84 -0.32 -13.01
N PRO A 415 -17.90 -0.69 -11.72
CA PRO A 415 -19.17 -1.03 -11.08
C PRO A 415 -20.16 0.12 -11.10
N ASP A 416 -21.39 -0.12 -11.56
CA ASP A 416 -22.42 0.92 -11.70
C ASP A 416 -22.88 1.52 -10.36
N ASN A 417 -22.80 0.75 -9.28
CA ASN A 417 -23.11 1.20 -7.93
C ASN A 417 -22.12 2.22 -7.36
N LEU A 418 -20.92 2.34 -7.94
CA LEU A 418 -19.92 3.34 -7.55
C LEU A 418 -20.07 4.67 -8.31
N LYS A 419 -20.84 4.68 -9.40
CA LYS A 419 -21.03 5.86 -10.27
C LYS A 419 -22.10 6.84 -9.77
N LYS A 420 -22.66 6.64 -8.59
CA LYS A 420 -23.79 7.45 -8.07
C LYS A 420 -23.34 8.47 -7.03
#